data_9036c64c19b9d337b0abe6314f0597cc
#
_entry.id   9036c64c19b9d337b0abe6314f0597cc
#
_cell.length_a   1.000
_cell.length_b   1.000
_cell.length_c   1.000
_cell.angle_alpha   90.00
_cell.angle_beta   90.00
_cell.angle_gamma   90.00
#
_symmetry.space_group_name_H-M   'P 1'
#
loop_
_entity.id
_entity.type
_entity.pdbx_description
1 polymer ?
#
loop_
_entity_poly.entity_id
_entity_poly.type
_entity_poly.pdbx_seq_one_letter_code
_entity_poly.pdbx_strand_id
1 'polypeptide(L)'
;MPKSIIVPPGTTTPIAPFVPGTLADGVVYVSGTLPFDGDNNVVHVGDAAAQTRHVLETIKKVIETAGGNMADVTFNSIFITDWSNYAAVNQVYAEYFPGEKPARFCIQCGLVKPDALIEIASVAHIGKPEV
;
A
#
# COMPACT_ATOMS: atom_id res chain seq x y z
N MET A 1 -15.62 -12.28 14.84
CA MET A 1 -14.25 -12.36 15.37
C MET A 1 -13.59 -11.00 15.30
N PRO A 2 -12.87 -10.63 16.33
CA PRO A 2 -12.10 -9.41 16.25
C PRO A 2 -11.00 -9.53 15.21
N LYS A 3 -10.52 -8.39 14.78
CA LYS A 3 -9.41 -8.32 13.85
C LYS A 3 -8.08 -8.58 14.55
N SER A 4 -7.11 -9.04 13.79
CA SER A 4 -5.71 -9.08 14.20
C SER A 4 -4.99 -7.88 13.61
N ILE A 5 -4.10 -7.28 14.38
CA ILE A 5 -3.30 -6.14 13.93
C ILE A 5 -2.03 -6.68 13.26
N ILE A 6 -1.71 -6.16 12.09
CA ILE A 6 -0.52 -6.56 11.33
C ILE A 6 0.49 -5.42 11.36
N VAL A 7 1.63 -5.69 11.98
CA VAL A 7 2.74 -4.73 12.07
C VAL A 7 4.02 -5.44 11.64
N PRO A 8 4.53 -5.14 10.43
CA PRO A 8 5.80 -5.74 10.00
C PRO A 8 6.94 -5.37 10.95
N PRO A 9 7.92 -6.27 11.14
CA PRO A 9 9.09 -5.96 11.96
C PRO A 9 9.80 -4.70 11.49
N GLY A 10 10.21 -3.85 12.44
CA GLY A 10 10.90 -2.61 12.13
C GLY A 10 9.99 -1.46 11.69
N THR A 11 8.69 -1.64 11.74
CA THR A 11 7.74 -0.58 11.39
C THR A 11 7.82 0.55 12.41
N THR A 12 7.91 1.79 11.90
CA THR A 12 7.87 2.99 12.71
C THR A 12 6.45 3.27 13.19
N THR A 13 6.32 3.94 14.34
CA THR A 13 5.01 4.40 14.82
C THR A 13 4.35 5.30 13.78
N PRO A 14 3.09 5.02 13.42
CA PRO A 14 2.36 5.87 12.48
C PRO A 14 2.19 7.30 12.99
N ILE A 15 2.03 8.24 12.04
CA ILE A 15 1.86 9.67 12.36
C ILE A 15 0.48 10.00 12.93
N ALA A 16 -0.43 9.05 12.95
CA ALA A 16 -1.82 9.23 13.39
C ALA A 16 -2.33 7.91 13.99
N PRO A 17 -3.52 7.89 14.61
CA PRO A 17 -4.01 6.70 15.31
C PRO A 17 -4.52 5.63 14.34
N PHE A 18 -3.61 4.92 13.68
CA PHE A 18 -3.92 3.77 12.84
C PHE A 18 -2.77 2.77 12.86
N VAL A 19 -3.01 1.59 12.29
CA VAL A 19 -2.02 0.53 12.19
C VAL A 19 -1.72 0.25 10.71
N PRO A 20 -0.58 -0.36 10.37
CA PRO A 20 -0.25 -0.65 8.97
C PRO A 20 -1.26 -1.55 8.28
N GLY A 21 -1.80 -2.53 8.98
CA GLY A 21 -2.80 -3.40 8.41
C GLY A 21 -3.58 -4.17 9.46
N THR A 22 -4.68 -4.74 9.03
CA THR A 22 -5.51 -5.62 9.87
C THR A 22 -5.87 -6.86 9.07
N LEU A 23 -6.10 -7.96 9.79
CA LEU A 23 -6.52 -9.23 9.22
C LEU A 23 -7.83 -9.65 9.89
N ALA A 24 -8.85 -9.93 9.11
CA ALA A 24 -10.13 -10.46 9.59
C ALA A 24 -10.72 -11.36 8.53
N ASP A 25 -11.14 -12.57 8.93
CA ASP A 25 -11.78 -13.55 8.05
C ASP A 25 -11.01 -13.84 6.76
N GLY A 26 -9.68 -13.90 6.85
CA GLY A 26 -8.83 -14.16 5.69
C GLY A 26 -8.65 -12.97 4.76
N VAL A 27 -9.07 -11.77 5.18
CA VAL A 27 -8.92 -10.55 4.40
C VAL A 27 -7.96 -9.61 5.11
N VAL A 28 -6.92 -9.19 4.40
CA VAL A 28 -5.95 -8.20 4.87
C VAL A 28 -6.37 -6.83 4.35
N TYR A 29 -6.50 -5.88 5.25
CA TYR A 29 -6.76 -4.48 4.92
C TYR A 29 -5.49 -3.71 5.19
N VAL A 30 -4.86 -3.19 4.14
CA VAL A 30 -3.65 -2.38 4.26
C VAL A 30 -4.04 -0.91 4.27
N SER A 31 -3.63 -0.20 5.31
CA SER A 31 -3.92 1.23 5.45
C SER A 31 -3.38 2.02 4.27
N GLY A 32 -3.93 3.21 4.06
CA GLY A 32 -3.38 4.17 3.13
C GLY A 32 -1.88 4.34 3.39
N THR A 33 -1.06 4.02 2.39
CA THR A 33 0.38 3.93 2.54
C THR A 33 1.04 5.05 1.74
N LEU A 34 1.80 5.87 2.43
CA LEU A 34 2.54 7.00 1.88
C LEU A 34 4.01 6.61 1.68
N PRO A 35 4.75 7.33 0.81
CA PRO A 35 6.17 7.01 0.57
C PRO A 35 7.06 7.56 1.69
N PHE A 36 6.97 6.95 2.86
CA PHE A 36 7.68 7.37 4.07
C PHE A 36 8.87 6.46 4.38
N ASP A 37 9.95 7.06 4.91
CA ASP A 37 11.03 6.31 5.52
C ASP A 37 10.68 5.92 6.96
N GLY A 38 11.65 5.37 7.71
CA GLY A 38 11.45 4.96 9.09
C GLY A 38 11.15 6.08 10.07
N ASP A 39 11.34 7.34 9.68
CA ASP A 39 11.07 8.51 10.51
C ASP A 39 9.86 9.30 10.02
N ASN A 40 9.04 8.70 9.16
CA ASN A 40 7.86 9.32 8.55
C ASN A 40 8.20 10.55 7.70
N ASN A 41 9.37 10.57 7.10
CA ASN A 41 9.75 11.58 6.12
C ASN A 41 9.49 11.04 4.71
N VAL A 42 9.04 11.92 3.81
CA VAL A 42 8.81 11.54 2.41
C VAL A 42 10.14 11.24 1.75
N VAL A 43 10.21 10.08 1.07
CA VAL A 43 11.40 9.68 0.31
C VAL A 43 11.20 9.98 -1.17
N HIS A 44 12.29 10.00 -1.92
CA HIS A 44 12.29 10.18 -3.37
C HIS A 44 11.47 11.38 -3.82
N VAL A 45 11.68 12.52 -3.16
CA VAL A 45 10.97 13.77 -3.48
C VAL A 45 11.08 14.09 -4.97
N GLY A 46 9.95 14.35 -5.62
CA GLY A 46 9.91 14.67 -7.04
C GLY A 46 9.93 13.47 -7.99
N ASP A 47 10.02 12.25 -7.49
CA ASP A 47 10.10 11.02 -8.29
C ASP A 47 8.92 10.11 -8.01
N ALA A 48 7.86 10.24 -8.82
CA ALA A 48 6.62 9.49 -8.63
C ALA A 48 6.83 7.98 -8.83
N ALA A 49 7.68 7.57 -9.77
CA ALA A 49 7.96 6.15 -9.99
C ALA A 49 8.63 5.52 -8.77
N ALA A 50 9.67 6.18 -8.24
CA ALA A 50 10.38 5.68 -7.06
C ALA A 50 9.50 5.69 -5.82
N GLN A 51 8.66 6.72 -5.65
CA GLN A 51 7.69 6.75 -4.54
C GLN A 51 6.67 5.62 -4.64
N THR A 52 6.18 5.34 -5.84
CA THR A 52 5.23 4.24 -6.07
C THR A 52 5.86 2.90 -5.71
N ARG A 53 7.11 2.67 -6.10
CA ARG A 53 7.82 1.45 -5.74
C ARG A 53 7.97 1.32 -4.23
N HIS A 54 8.33 2.40 -3.56
CA HIS A 54 8.47 2.41 -2.10
C HIS A 54 7.14 2.06 -1.42
N VAL A 55 6.04 2.66 -1.87
CA VAL A 55 4.71 2.40 -1.34
C VAL A 55 4.31 0.93 -1.53
N LEU A 56 4.50 0.40 -2.73
CA LEU A 56 4.13 -0.99 -3.03
C LEU A 56 5.02 -1.99 -2.29
N GLU A 57 6.30 -1.69 -2.08
CA GLU A 57 7.17 -2.52 -1.24
C GLU A 57 6.68 -2.53 0.21
N THR A 58 6.24 -1.40 0.73
CA THR A 58 5.68 -1.31 2.08
C THR A 58 4.40 -2.13 2.20
N ILE A 59 3.50 -2.02 1.23
CA ILE A 59 2.26 -2.81 1.19
C ILE A 59 2.58 -4.30 1.13
N LYS A 60 3.55 -4.68 0.32
CA LYS A 60 4.00 -6.07 0.20
C LYS A 60 4.44 -6.63 1.54
N LYS A 61 5.19 -5.87 2.32
CA LYS A 61 5.65 -6.30 3.65
C LYS A 61 4.47 -6.55 4.59
N VAL A 62 3.46 -5.70 4.55
CA VAL A 62 2.26 -5.89 5.38
C VAL A 62 1.54 -7.18 5.00
N ILE A 63 1.32 -7.41 3.72
CA ILE A 63 0.62 -8.60 3.23
C ILE A 63 1.43 -9.87 3.56
N GLU A 64 2.73 -9.85 3.37
CA GLU A 64 3.59 -10.99 3.67
C GLU A 64 3.65 -11.28 5.17
N THR A 65 3.65 -10.25 6.00
CA THR A 65 3.58 -10.40 7.46
C THR A 65 2.29 -11.10 7.87
N ALA A 66 1.20 -10.86 7.15
CA ALA A 66 -0.08 -11.53 7.39
C ALA A 66 -0.15 -12.94 6.83
N GLY A 67 0.84 -13.37 6.05
CA GLY A 67 0.89 -14.71 5.48
C GLY A 67 0.46 -14.80 4.02
N GLY A 68 0.26 -13.68 3.35
CA GLY A 68 -0.13 -13.63 1.94
C GLY A 68 0.99 -13.15 1.03
N ASN A 69 0.62 -12.79 -0.18
CA ASN A 69 1.54 -12.22 -1.17
C ASN A 69 0.80 -11.24 -2.08
N MET A 70 1.52 -10.54 -2.95
CA MET A 70 0.91 -9.52 -3.81
C MET A 70 -0.12 -10.07 -4.80
N ALA A 71 -0.03 -11.35 -5.16
CA ALA A 71 -1.03 -11.99 -6.03
C ALA A 71 -2.40 -12.11 -5.35
N ASP A 72 -2.44 -12.00 -4.03
CA ASP A 72 -3.70 -12.06 -3.26
C ASP A 72 -4.45 -10.73 -3.23
N VAL A 73 -3.85 -9.65 -3.73
CA VAL A 73 -4.49 -8.33 -3.73
C VAL A 73 -5.70 -8.35 -4.66
N THR A 74 -6.85 -7.96 -4.13
CA THR A 74 -8.11 -7.93 -4.87
C THR A 74 -8.53 -6.52 -5.24
N PHE A 75 -8.10 -5.52 -4.49
CA PHE A 75 -8.50 -4.14 -4.74
C PHE A 75 -7.45 -3.15 -4.25
N ASN A 76 -7.18 -2.13 -5.06
CA ASN A 76 -6.32 -1.01 -4.66
C ASN A 76 -7.05 0.32 -4.83
N SER A 77 -6.91 1.17 -3.82
CA SER A 77 -7.35 2.57 -3.87
C SER A 77 -6.10 3.43 -4.08
N ILE A 78 -6.03 4.15 -5.19
CA ILE A 78 -4.84 4.90 -5.58
C ILE A 78 -5.16 6.39 -5.59
N PHE A 79 -4.30 7.18 -4.95
CA PHE A 79 -4.43 8.63 -4.85
C PHE A 79 -3.15 9.25 -5.35
N ILE A 80 -3.26 10.15 -6.34
CA ILE A 80 -2.11 10.86 -6.89
C ILE A 80 -2.36 12.36 -6.79
N THR A 81 -1.30 13.14 -6.66
CA THR A 81 -1.44 14.60 -6.51
C THR A 81 -1.51 15.30 -7.85
N ASP A 82 -1.08 14.67 -8.94
CA ASP A 82 -1.06 15.27 -10.26
C ASP A 82 -1.18 14.18 -11.33
N TRP A 83 -2.12 14.37 -12.27
CA TRP A 83 -2.32 13.42 -13.36
C TRP A 83 -1.09 13.27 -14.26
N SER A 84 -0.18 14.25 -14.27
CA SER A 84 1.06 14.12 -15.04
C SER A 84 1.93 12.94 -14.60
N ASN A 85 1.72 12.44 -13.39
CA ASN A 85 2.45 11.28 -12.86
C ASN A 85 1.76 9.95 -13.12
N TYR A 86 0.58 9.96 -13.76
CA TYR A 86 -0.24 8.76 -13.93
C TYR A 86 0.50 7.64 -14.67
N ALA A 87 1.17 7.98 -15.78
CA ALA A 87 1.89 6.98 -16.57
C ALA A 87 3.05 6.35 -15.79
N ALA A 88 3.82 7.15 -15.06
CA ALA A 88 4.93 6.66 -14.26
C ALA A 88 4.46 5.73 -13.12
N VAL A 89 3.36 6.09 -12.47
CA VAL A 89 2.73 5.25 -11.44
C VAL A 89 2.28 3.92 -12.03
N ASN A 90 1.60 3.97 -13.17
CA ASN A 90 1.10 2.75 -13.82
C ASN A 90 2.22 1.80 -14.24
N GLN A 91 3.35 2.34 -14.69
CA GLN A 91 4.48 1.53 -15.12
C GLN A 91 5.04 0.71 -13.96
N VAL A 92 5.23 1.31 -12.80
CA VAL A 92 5.70 0.61 -11.60
C VAL A 92 4.63 -0.33 -11.07
N TYR A 93 3.38 0.12 -11.03
CA TYR A 93 2.25 -0.69 -10.58
C TYR A 93 2.17 -2.01 -11.35
N ALA A 94 2.34 -1.96 -12.68
CA ALA A 94 2.28 -3.15 -13.52
C ALA A 94 3.35 -4.19 -13.16
N GLU A 95 4.49 -3.76 -12.64
CA GLU A 95 5.55 -4.69 -12.22
C GLU A 95 5.14 -5.53 -11.01
N TYR A 96 4.27 -4.98 -10.15
CA TYR A 96 3.83 -5.68 -8.94
C TYR A 96 2.61 -6.57 -9.18
N PHE A 97 1.92 -6.40 -10.29
CA PHE A 97 0.72 -7.17 -10.64
C PHE A 97 0.82 -7.69 -12.07
N PRO A 98 1.80 -8.59 -12.33
CA PRO A 98 2.08 -9.04 -13.71
C PRO A 98 1.06 -10.03 -14.26
N GLY A 99 0.35 -10.76 -13.38
CA GLY A 99 -0.65 -11.75 -13.78
C GLY A 99 -2.04 -11.13 -13.87
N GLU A 100 -2.99 -11.76 -13.20
CA GLU A 100 -4.34 -11.22 -13.09
C GLU A 100 -4.29 -9.92 -12.29
N LYS A 101 -4.90 -8.87 -12.84
CA LYS A 101 -4.84 -7.55 -12.20
C LYS A 101 -5.91 -7.42 -11.13
N PRO A 102 -5.63 -6.76 -10.01
CA PRO A 102 -6.67 -6.40 -9.05
C PRO A 102 -7.58 -5.31 -9.62
N ALA A 103 -8.79 -5.23 -9.08
CA ALA A 103 -9.64 -4.08 -9.33
C ALA A 103 -9.04 -2.85 -8.64
N ARG A 104 -9.32 -1.66 -9.16
CA ARG A 104 -8.80 -0.44 -8.56
C ARG A 104 -9.58 0.79 -8.99
N PHE A 105 -9.34 1.90 -8.32
CA PHE A 105 -9.61 3.24 -8.85
C PHE A 105 -8.38 4.12 -8.61
N CYS A 106 -8.32 5.24 -9.31
CA CYS A 106 -7.28 6.25 -9.11
C CYS A 106 -7.93 7.62 -9.19
N ILE A 107 -7.67 8.46 -8.20
CA ILE A 107 -8.16 9.84 -8.17
C ILE A 107 -7.02 10.81 -7.89
N GLN A 108 -7.20 12.05 -8.36
CA GLN A 108 -6.29 13.13 -8.05
C GLN A 108 -6.81 13.89 -6.84
N CYS A 109 -5.95 14.11 -5.85
CA CYS A 109 -6.31 14.79 -4.61
C CYS A 109 -5.06 15.32 -3.91
N GLY A 110 -5.25 16.11 -2.85
CA GLY A 110 -4.14 16.49 -1.98
C GLY A 110 -3.83 15.36 -0.99
N LEU A 111 -2.57 15.29 -0.58
CA LEU A 111 -2.09 14.34 0.42
C LEU A 111 -1.57 15.06 1.65
N VAL A 112 -1.46 14.34 2.77
CA VAL A 112 -1.13 14.95 4.07
C VAL A 112 0.27 15.56 4.13
N LYS A 113 1.20 15.05 3.33
CA LYS A 113 2.55 15.61 3.22
C LYS A 113 2.73 16.19 1.82
N PRO A 114 3.20 17.46 1.69
CA PRO A 114 3.25 18.13 0.38
C PRO A 114 4.17 17.45 -0.64
N ASP A 115 5.20 16.77 -0.21
CA ASP A 115 6.14 16.09 -1.12
C ASP A 115 5.70 14.67 -1.50
N ALA A 116 4.63 14.14 -0.92
CA ALA A 116 4.08 12.86 -1.29
C ALA A 116 3.28 13.02 -2.59
N LEU A 117 3.60 12.23 -3.60
CA LEU A 117 2.94 12.26 -4.91
C LEU A 117 1.93 11.14 -5.09
N ILE A 118 1.96 10.14 -4.21
CA ILE A 118 1.19 8.90 -4.32
C ILE A 118 0.82 8.38 -2.94
N GLU A 119 -0.37 7.83 -2.83
CA GLU A 119 -0.81 7.04 -1.67
C GLU A 119 -1.63 5.87 -2.19
N ILE A 120 -1.43 4.68 -1.63
CA ILE A 120 -2.19 3.48 -2.02
C ILE A 120 -2.66 2.76 -0.76
N ALA A 121 -3.94 2.34 -0.79
CA ALA A 121 -4.49 1.40 0.18
C ALA A 121 -4.86 0.12 -0.56
N SER A 122 -4.75 -1.03 0.10
CA SER A 122 -4.96 -2.31 -0.55
C SER A 122 -5.85 -3.24 0.27
N VAL A 123 -6.55 -4.12 -0.42
CA VAL A 123 -7.29 -5.23 0.18
C VAL A 123 -6.75 -6.51 -0.45
N ALA A 124 -6.40 -7.48 0.38
CA ALA A 124 -5.91 -8.78 -0.10
C ALA A 124 -6.70 -9.90 0.55
N HIS A 125 -7.11 -10.88 -0.24
CA HIS A 125 -7.80 -12.07 0.24
C HIS A 125 -6.81 -13.21 0.29
N ILE A 126 -6.32 -13.54 1.49
CA ILE A 126 -5.29 -14.56 1.66
C ILE A 126 -5.88 -15.91 2.09
N GLY A 127 -7.20 -15.96 2.27
CA GLY A 127 -7.87 -17.16 2.71
C GLY A 127 -7.75 -17.37 4.21
N LYS A 128 -8.40 -18.43 4.68
CA LYS A 128 -8.35 -18.84 6.08
C LYS A 128 -7.39 -20.02 6.22
N PRO A 129 -6.69 -20.15 7.36
CA PRO A 129 -5.87 -21.33 7.59
C PRO A 129 -6.72 -22.58 7.52
N GLU A 130 -6.15 -23.64 6.95
CA GLU A 130 -6.79 -24.95 7.00
C GLU A 130 -6.76 -25.49 8.43
N VAL A 131 -7.80 -26.23 8.78
CA VAL A 131 -7.97 -26.79 10.13
C VAL A 131 -7.61 -28.26 10.13
#